data_cfbbce6cce62cbfa38c2ee288af3da24
#
_entry.id   cfbbce6cce62cbfa38c2ee288af3da24
#
_cell.length_a   1.000
_cell.length_b   1.000
_cell.length_c   1.000
_cell.angle_alpha   90.00
_cell.angle_beta   90.00
_cell.angle_gamma   90.00
#
_symmetry.space_group_name_H-M   'P 1'
#
loop_
_entity.id
_entity.type
_entity.pdbx_description
1 polymer ?
#
loop_
_entity_poly.entity_id
_entity_poly.type
_entity_poly.pdbx_seq_one_letter_code
_entity_poly.pdbx_strand_id
1 'polypeptide(L)'
;ALVAIVFCGCQSNYQPTSITVASYNLRNANGGDSINGNGWGQRYPVIAQIVQYHDFDIFGTQECFIHQLKDMKEALPGYDYIGVGRDDGKEKGEHSAIFYRTDKFDVIEKGDFWLSETPDVPSKGWDAVLPRICSWGHFKCKDTGFEFLFFNLHMDHIGKKARVESAYL
;
A
#
# COMPACT_ATOMS: atom_id res chain seq x y z
N ALA A 1 -15.47 57.58 29.90
CA ALA A 1 -14.93 56.24 30.09
C ALA A 1 -14.89 55.57 28.71
N LEU A 2 -13.68 55.29 28.20
CA LEU A 2 -13.45 54.59 26.95
C LEU A 2 -13.34 53.09 27.25
N VAL A 3 -14.27 52.26 26.75
CA VAL A 3 -14.18 50.82 26.87
C VAL A 3 -13.47 50.29 25.60
N ALA A 4 -12.24 49.83 25.73
CA ALA A 4 -11.52 49.14 24.68
C ALA A 4 -11.91 47.65 24.71
N ILE A 5 -12.64 47.22 23.70
CA ILE A 5 -12.93 45.78 23.48
C ILE A 5 -11.76 45.17 22.69
N VAL A 6 -10.93 44.37 23.38
CA VAL A 6 -9.87 43.58 22.73
C VAL A 6 -10.48 42.32 22.18
N PHE A 7 -10.63 42.23 20.88
CA PHE A 7 -10.92 40.97 20.20
C PHE A 7 -9.65 40.11 20.17
N CYS A 8 -9.58 39.11 21.04
CA CYS A 8 -8.57 38.06 20.94
C CYS A 8 -9.04 37.09 19.88
N GLY A 9 -8.63 37.32 18.62
CA GLY A 9 -8.84 36.39 17.56
C GLY A 9 -7.92 35.18 17.78
N CYS A 10 -8.49 34.03 18.16
CA CYS A 10 -7.81 32.74 18.00
C CYS A 10 -7.60 32.50 16.51
N GLN A 11 -6.45 32.90 15.98
CA GLN A 11 -5.97 32.35 14.71
C GLN A 11 -5.61 30.89 14.99
N SER A 12 -6.49 29.96 14.61
CA SER A 12 -6.08 28.58 14.46
C SER A 12 -5.03 28.55 13.34
N ASN A 13 -3.78 28.33 13.70
CA ASN A 13 -2.72 28.03 12.72
C ASN A 13 -3.01 26.64 12.12
N TYR A 14 -4.02 26.57 11.27
CA TYR A 14 -4.29 25.37 10.47
C TYR A 14 -3.19 25.25 9.43
N GLN A 15 -2.20 24.42 9.73
CA GLN A 15 -1.24 23.98 8.73
C GLN A 15 -1.89 22.80 8.00
N PRO A 16 -2.16 22.90 6.69
CA PRO A 16 -2.71 21.78 5.94
C PRO A 16 -1.70 20.63 5.98
N THR A 17 -2.08 19.53 6.61
CA THR A 17 -1.28 18.31 6.62
C THR A 17 -1.47 17.63 5.26
N SER A 18 -0.42 17.54 4.47
CA SER A 18 -0.41 16.76 3.25
C SER A 18 0.00 15.32 3.54
N ILE A 19 -0.59 14.37 2.82
CA ILE A 19 -0.20 12.95 2.82
C ILE A 19 0.31 12.63 1.44
N THR A 20 1.56 12.18 1.34
CA THR A 20 2.17 11.73 0.08
C THR A 20 1.81 10.27 -0.16
N VAL A 21 0.99 10.03 -1.18
CA VAL A 21 0.47 8.71 -1.55
C VAL A 21 1.11 8.24 -2.84
N ALA A 22 1.50 6.95 -2.91
CA ALA A 22 2.04 6.36 -4.13
C ALA A 22 1.47 4.97 -4.43
N SER A 23 1.55 4.56 -5.69
CA SER A 23 1.40 3.19 -6.15
C SER A 23 2.66 2.81 -6.91
N TYR A 24 3.31 1.71 -6.51
CA TYR A 24 4.61 1.33 -7.01
C TYR A 24 4.71 -0.17 -7.23
N ASN A 25 4.56 -0.61 -8.48
CA ASN A 25 4.83 -1.99 -8.86
C ASN A 25 6.34 -2.26 -8.72
N LEU A 26 6.73 -3.11 -7.78
CA LEU A 26 8.13 -3.40 -7.49
C LEU A 26 8.72 -4.50 -8.37
N ARG A 27 7.91 -5.12 -9.23
CA ARG A 27 8.28 -6.25 -10.08
C ARG A 27 8.83 -7.44 -9.28
N ASN A 28 8.27 -8.60 -9.47
CA ASN A 28 8.68 -9.80 -8.74
C ASN A 28 10.16 -10.16 -8.95
N ALA A 29 10.71 -10.87 -7.98
CA ALA A 29 12.07 -11.40 -8.03
C ALA A 29 12.08 -12.64 -8.95
N ASN A 30 12.42 -12.44 -10.22
CA ASN A 30 12.50 -13.53 -11.20
C ASN A 30 13.95 -13.78 -11.67
N GLY A 31 14.22 -15.01 -12.09
CA GLY A 31 15.55 -15.42 -12.50
C GLY A 31 16.07 -14.72 -13.76
N GLY A 32 15.17 -14.34 -14.67
CA GLY A 32 15.55 -13.63 -15.91
C GLY A 32 16.16 -12.26 -15.63
N ASP A 33 15.60 -11.52 -14.68
CA ASP A 33 16.14 -10.21 -14.28
C ASP A 33 17.53 -10.38 -13.62
N SER A 34 17.71 -11.41 -12.82
CA SER A 34 19.00 -11.69 -12.16
C SER A 34 20.11 -12.00 -13.16
N ILE A 35 19.84 -12.77 -14.20
CA ILE A 35 20.78 -13.09 -15.27
C ILE A 35 21.21 -11.81 -16.02
N ASN A 36 20.30 -10.86 -16.18
CA ASN A 36 20.55 -9.60 -16.88
C ASN A 36 21.10 -8.47 -15.98
N GLY A 37 21.51 -8.79 -14.74
CA GLY A 37 22.08 -7.82 -13.82
C GLY A 37 21.09 -6.86 -13.16
N ASN A 38 19.77 -7.13 -13.30
CA ASN A 38 18.69 -6.34 -12.74
C ASN A 38 17.86 -7.15 -11.70
N GLY A 39 18.51 -8.11 -11.03
CA GLY A 39 17.87 -8.92 -10.01
C GLY A 39 17.40 -8.10 -8.83
N TRP A 40 16.58 -8.72 -8.00
CA TRP A 40 16.00 -8.07 -6.84
C TRP A 40 17.06 -7.43 -5.92
N GLY A 41 18.17 -8.13 -5.67
CA GLY A 41 19.27 -7.63 -4.83
C GLY A 41 19.89 -6.31 -5.33
N GLN A 42 19.90 -6.08 -6.65
CA GLN A 42 20.36 -4.81 -7.23
C GLN A 42 19.29 -3.73 -7.19
N ARG A 43 18.00 -4.11 -7.31
CA ARG A 43 16.89 -3.15 -7.43
C ARG A 43 16.43 -2.61 -6.08
N TYR A 44 16.28 -3.47 -5.05
CA TYR A 44 15.61 -3.04 -3.82
C TYR A 44 16.29 -1.87 -3.09
N PRO A 45 17.66 -1.74 -3.05
CA PRO A 45 18.26 -0.57 -2.41
C PRO A 45 17.92 0.74 -3.13
N VAL A 46 17.86 0.71 -4.46
CA VAL A 46 17.46 1.87 -5.28
C VAL A 46 15.98 2.20 -5.08
N ILE A 47 15.12 1.17 -5.01
CA ILE A 47 13.69 1.36 -4.73
C ILE A 47 13.49 2.01 -3.35
N ALA A 48 14.21 1.54 -2.33
CA ALA A 48 14.15 2.14 -0.99
C ALA A 48 14.60 3.62 -1.01
N GLN A 49 15.66 3.95 -1.75
CA GLN A 49 16.10 5.33 -1.94
C GLN A 49 15.04 6.20 -2.63
N ILE A 50 14.33 5.67 -3.63
CA ILE A 50 13.22 6.38 -4.31
C ILE A 50 12.09 6.67 -3.32
N VAL A 51 11.69 5.69 -2.49
CA VAL A 51 10.67 5.88 -1.45
C VAL A 51 11.08 6.98 -0.48
N GLN A 52 12.33 6.95 -0.01
CA GLN A 52 12.88 7.96 0.91
C GLN A 52 13.00 9.35 0.25
N TYR A 53 13.47 9.42 -1.00
CA TYR A 53 13.64 10.67 -1.73
C TYR A 53 12.31 11.40 -1.96
N HIS A 54 11.26 10.67 -2.28
CA HIS A 54 9.92 11.23 -2.49
C HIS A 54 9.10 11.36 -1.21
N ASP A 55 9.65 10.92 -0.08
CA ASP A 55 9.02 10.96 1.25
C ASP A 55 7.59 10.39 1.22
N PHE A 56 7.43 9.17 0.69
CA PHE A 56 6.12 8.53 0.63
C PHE A 56 5.62 8.26 2.06
N ASP A 57 4.43 8.74 2.39
CA ASP A 57 3.82 8.48 3.69
C ASP A 57 3.13 7.11 3.72
N ILE A 58 2.47 6.77 2.62
CA ILE A 58 1.78 5.50 2.41
C ILE A 58 1.84 5.12 0.93
N PHE A 59 2.13 3.86 0.62
CA PHE A 59 2.16 3.40 -0.77
C PHE A 59 1.76 1.95 -0.93
N GLY A 60 1.02 1.67 -2.01
CA GLY A 60 0.69 0.33 -2.43
C GLY A 60 1.78 -0.28 -3.30
N THR A 61 2.11 -1.55 -3.06
CA THR A 61 3.07 -2.32 -3.87
C THR A 61 2.36 -3.44 -4.63
N GLN A 62 2.87 -3.80 -5.80
CA GLN A 62 2.38 -4.94 -6.57
C GLN A 62 3.54 -5.87 -6.93
N GLU A 63 3.20 -7.15 -7.21
CA GLU A 63 4.11 -8.23 -7.64
C GLU A 63 5.13 -8.70 -6.58
N CYS A 64 5.06 -8.24 -5.34
CA CYS A 64 6.05 -8.60 -4.33
C CYS A 64 5.83 -9.99 -3.76
N PHE A 65 6.87 -10.80 -3.73
CA PHE A 65 6.92 -11.98 -2.86
C PHE A 65 7.28 -11.58 -1.42
N ILE A 66 6.97 -12.45 -0.47
CA ILE A 66 7.18 -12.18 0.96
C ILE A 66 8.62 -11.76 1.31
N HIS A 67 9.64 -12.37 0.69
CA HIS A 67 11.04 -11.99 0.94
C HIS A 67 11.34 -10.57 0.47
N GLN A 68 10.73 -10.11 -0.64
CA GLN A 68 10.87 -8.74 -1.15
C GLN A 68 10.26 -7.73 -0.17
N LEU A 69 9.11 -8.05 0.44
CA LEU A 69 8.51 -7.19 1.45
C LEU A 69 9.37 -7.11 2.72
N LYS A 70 9.97 -8.23 3.14
CA LYS A 70 10.89 -8.29 4.28
C LYS A 70 12.15 -7.44 4.03
N ASP A 71 12.76 -7.56 2.85
CA ASP A 71 13.93 -6.75 2.44
C ASP A 71 13.59 -5.26 2.39
N MET A 72 12.42 -4.90 1.83
CA MET A 72 11.96 -3.50 1.81
C MET A 72 11.69 -2.95 3.21
N LYS A 73 11.09 -3.74 4.11
CA LYS A 73 10.88 -3.32 5.50
C LYS A 73 12.20 -3.07 6.23
N GLU A 74 13.22 -3.91 6.01
CA GLU A 74 14.55 -3.73 6.57
C GLU A 74 15.23 -2.47 6.00
N ALA A 75 15.09 -2.21 4.70
CA ALA A 75 15.68 -1.06 4.03
C ALA A 75 14.95 0.28 4.32
N LEU A 76 13.74 0.22 4.86
CA LEU A 76 12.90 1.39 5.17
C LEU A 76 12.58 1.45 6.68
N PRO A 77 13.56 1.81 7.52
CA PRO A 77 13.30 1.99 8.95
C PRO A 77 12.24 3.07 9.16
N GLY A 78 11.25 2.79 10.02
CA GLY A 78 10.09 3.66 10.25
C GLY A 78 8.87 3.31 9.41
N TYR A 79 8.97 2.32 8.50
CA TYR A 79 7.81 1.78 7.79
C TYR A 79 7.43 0.39 8.32
N ASP A 80 6.13 0.10 8.21
CA ASP A 80 5.59 -1.25 8.32
C ASP A 80 4.67 -1.52 7.13
N TYR A 81 4.20 -2.75 6.96
CA TYR A 81 3.29 -3.08 5.88
C TYR A 81 2.15 -4.00 6.35
N ILE A 82 1.05 -3.97 5.59
CA ILE A 82 -0.08 -4.89 5.70
C ILE A 82 -0.31 -5.56 4.34
N GLY A 83 -1.01 -6.68 4.35
CA GLY A 83 -1.33 -7.48 3.15
C GLY A 83 -0.78 -8.90 3.25
N VAL A 84 -1.44 -9.83 2.56
CA VAL A 84 -1.12 -11.25 2.54
C VAL A 84 -0.86 -11.75 1.12
N GLY A 85 -0.27 -12.94 1.00
CA GLY A 85 -0.02 -13.59 -0.29
C GLY A 85 -1.31 -14.11 -0.92
N ARG A 86 -1.48 -13.84 -2.21
CA ARG A 86 -2.70 -14.15 -2.95
C ARG A 86 -3.02 -15.64 -3.10
N ASP A 87 -2.00 -16.53 -2.95
CA ASP A 87 -2.18 -17.96 -3.20
C ASP A 87 -2.70 -18.73 -1.98
N ASP A 88 -2.47 -18.24 -0.75
CA ASP A 88 -2.86 -18.93 0.47
C ASP A 88 -3.43 -18.03 1.58
N GLY A 89 -3.51 -16.74 1.34
CA GLY A 89 -3.91 -15.78 2.37
C GLY A 89 -2.90 -15.64 3.52
N LYS A 90 -1.64 -15.99 3.28
CA LYS A 90 -0.55 -15.89 4.26
C LYS A 90 0.71 -15.34 3.60
N GLU A 91 1.65 -16.20 3.19
CA GLU A 91 2.94 -15.77 2.63
C GLU A 91 3.17 -16.20 1.18
N LYS A 92 2.32 -17.07 0.60
CA LYS A 92 2.52 -17.61 -0.75
C LYS A 92 1.94 -16.70 -1.84
N GLY A 93 2.67 -16.63 -2.94
CA GLY A 93 2.30 -15.84 -4.11
C GLY A 93 2.69 -14.38 -3.98
N GLU A 94 2.26 -13.61 -4.96
CA GLU A 94 2.47 -12.17 -4.95
C GLU A 94 1.52 -11.49 -3.96
N HIS A 95 1.99 -10.39 -3.39
CA HIS A 95 1.25 -9.54 -2.47
C HIS A 95 0.87 -8.23 -3.15
N SER A 96 -0.28 -7.69 -2.78
CA SER A 96 -0.66 -6.29 -3.01
C SER A 96 -0.52 -5.53 -1.68
N ALA A 97 0.69 -5.45 -1.16
CA ALA A 97 0.94 -4.93 0.18
C ALA A 97 0.87 -3.40 0.23
N ILE A 98 0.53 -2.86 1.40
CA ILE A 98 0.48 -1.42 1.68
C ILE A 98 1.55 -1.12 2.71
N PHE A 99 2.57 -0.36 2.32
CA PHE A 99 3.58 0.20 3.22
C PHE A 99 3.12 1.56 3.75
N TYR A 100 3.37 1.82 5.02
CA TYR A 100 3.00 3.07 5.67
C TYR A 100 4.02 3.49 6.73
N ARG A 101 4.15 4.78 6.97
CA ARG A 101 5.00 5.35 8.03
C ARG A 101 4.35 5.13 9.39
N THR A 102 5.05 4.42 10.28
CA THR A 102 4.55 4.08 11.62
C THR A 102 4.55 5.27 12.58
N ASP A 103 5.35 6.30 12.31
CA ASP A 103 5.33 7.56 13.05
C ASP A 103 4.14 8.45 12.69
N LYS A 104 3.58 8.30 11.47
CA LYS A 104 2.45 9.11 10.97
C LYS A 104 1.09 8.45 11.15
N PHE A 105 1.00 7.13 11.08
CA PHE A 105 -0.29 6.43 11.03
C PHE A 105 -0.41 5.30 12.05
N ASP A 106 -1.62 5.18 12.60
CA ASP A 106 -2.11 3.97 13.25
C ASP A 106 -2.99 3.18 12.27
N VAL A 107 -2.89 1.86 12.26
CA VAL A 107 -3.80 0.97 11.54
C VAL A 107 -4.92 0.59 12.49
N ILE A 108 -6.14 1.10 12.22
CA ILE A 108 -7.33 0.84 13.03
C ILE A 108 -7.90 -0.54 12.71
N GLU A 109 -8.00 -0.82 11.40
CA GLU A 109 -8.51 -2.07 10.87
C GLU A 109 -7.79 -2.40 9.56
N LYS A 110 -7.72 -3.68 9.21
CA LYS A 110 -7.14 -4.13 7.95
C LYS A 110 -7.78 -5.42 7.50
N GLY A 111 -7.70 -5.70 6.20
CA GLY A 111 -8.19 -6.94 5.64
C GLY A 111 -7.67 -7.16 4.22
N ASP A 112 -8.00 -8.35 3.74
CA ASP A 112 -7.66 -8.79 2.41
C ASP A 112 -8.86 -9.54 1.83
N PHE A 113 -9.11 -9.37 0.53
CA PHE A 113 -10.15 -10.13 -0.17
C PHE A 113 -9.72 -10.43 -1.61
N TRP A 114 -10.18 -11.58 -2.13
CA TRP A 114 -9.88 -11.97 -3.50
C TRP A 114 -10.84 -11.32 -4.48
N LEU A 115 -10.28 -10.85 -5.59
CA LEU A 115 -11.05 -10.26 -6.69
C LEU A 115 -11.73 -11.38 -7.50
N SER A 116 -12.78 -11.95 -6.92
CA SER A 116 -13.48 -13.12 -7.44
C SER A 116 -14.93 -13.20 -6.92
N GLU A 117 -15.68 -14.14 -7.42
CA GLU A 117 -17.03 -14.47 -6.92
C GLU A 117 -17.03 -15.06 -5.51
N THR A 118 -15.85 -15.39 -4.95
CA THR A 118 -15.66 -15.91 -3.58
C THR A 118 -14.56 -15.13 -2.88
N PRO A 119 -14.82 -13.87 -2.48
CA PRO A 119 -13.79 -12.95 -2.01
C PRO A 119 -13.13 -13.35 -0.69
N ASP A 120 -13.75 -14.19 0.11
CA ASP A 120 -13.26 -14.58 1.44
C ASP A 120 -12.22 -15.70 1.41
N VAL A 121 -11.95 -16.30 0.25
CA VAL A 121 -11.02 -17.44 0.11
C VAL A 121 -10.12 -17.27 -1.10
N PRO A 122 -8.87 -17.82 -1.06
CA PRO A 122 -7.98 -17.81 -2.21
C PRO A 122 -8.65 -18.39 -3.45
N SER A 123 -8.91 -17.52 -4.42
CA SER A 123 -9.67 -17.90 -5.61
C SER A 123 -9.31 -17.04 -6.80
N LYS A 124 -9.70 -17.53 -7.98
CA LYS A 124 -9.52 -16.87 -9.25
C LYS A 124 -10.89 -16.48 -9.78
N GLY A 125 -11.11 -15.18 -10.02
CA GLY A 125 -12.42 -14.67 -10.43
C GLY A 125 -12.61 -14.62 -11.94
N TRP A 126 -13.82 -14.90 -12.39
CA TRP A 126 -14.31 -14.75 -13.77
C TRP A 126 -13.35 -15.35 -14.82
N ASP A 127 -12.85 -14.51 -15.72
CA ASP A 127 -11.88 -14.85 -16.77
C ASP A 127 -10.41 -14.54 -16.41
N ALA A 128 -10.11 -14.27 -15.12
CA ALA A 128 -8.75 -14.02 -14.67
C ALA A 128 -7.86 -15.24 -14.90
N VAL A 129 -6.60 -15.00 -15.28
CA VAL A 129 -5.62 -16.09 -15.44
C VAL A 129 -4.90 -16.44 -14.15
N LEU A 130 -4.88 -15.54 -13.19
CA LEU A 130 -4.25 -15.70 -11.88
C LEU A 130 -5.20 -15.21 -10.77
N PRO A 131 -5.08 -15.76 -9.53
CA PRO A 131 -5.72 -15.15 -8.39
C PRO A 131 -5.29 -13.68 -8.24
N ARG A 132 -6.24 -12.83 -7.92
CA ARG A 132 -6.00 -11.40 -7.65
C ARG A 132 -6.55 -11.06 -6.29
N ILE A 133 -5.80 -10.23 -5.55
CA ILE A 133 -6.13 -9.88 -4.19
C ILE A 133 -6.13 -8.36 -4.04
N CYS A 134 -7.02 -7.84 -3.22
CA CYS A 134 -7.01 -6.49 -2.70
C CYS A 134 -6.65 -6.54 -1.22
N SER A 135 -5.62 -5.81 -0.83
CA SER A 135 -5.32 -5.53 0.57
C SER A 135 -5.85 -4.14 0.92
N TRP A 136 -6.42 -3.97 2.08
CA TRP A 136 -6.92 -2.67 2.53
C TRP A 136 -6.61 -2.41 4.00
N GLY A 137 -6.58 -1.13 4.36
CA GLY A 137 -6.44 -0.69 5.73
C GLY A 137 -7.24 0.56 6.02
N HIS A 138 -7.77 0.65 7.24
CA HIS A 138 -8.31 1.86 7.83
C HIS A 138 -7.19 2.50 8.65
N PHE A 139 -6.73 3.65 8.20
CA PHE A 139 -5.63 4.39 8.78
C PHE A 139 -6.10 5.63 9.49
N LYS A 140 -5.44 5.97 10.60
CA LYS A 140 -5.63 7.21 11.34
C LYS A 140 -4.32 7.99 11.39
N CYS A 141 -4.33 9.23 10.93
CA CYS A 141 -3.21 10.15 11.07
C CYS A 141 -3.06 10.55 12.54
N LYS A 142 -1.89 10.29 13.12
CA LYS A 142 -1.61 10.54 14.54
C LYS A 142 -1.68 12.02 14.91
N ASP A 143 -1.20 12.89 14.04
CA ASP A 143 -1.11 14.33 14.30
C ASP A 143 -2.46 15.03 14.21
N THR A 144 -3.32 14.62 13.28
CA THR A 144 -4.58 15.32 12.97
C THR A 144 -5.83 14.56 13.41
N GLY A 145 -5.71 13.26 13.65
CA GLY A 145 -6.85 12.36 13.85
C GLY A 145 -7.64 12.06 12.59
N PHE A 146 -7.21 12.55 11.41
CA PHE A 146 -7.86 12.26 10.13
C PHE A 146 -7.81 10.76 9.83
N GLU A 147 -8.95 10.21 9.46
CA GLU A 147 -9.09 8.78 9.15
C GLU A 147 -9.44 8.59 7.68
N PHE A 148 -8.87 7.53 7.07
CA PHE A 148 -9.12 7.19 5.67
C PHE A 148 -8.95 5.69 5.42
N LEU A 149 -9.58 5.22 4.36
CA LEU A 149 -9.39 3.86 3.84
C LEU A 149 -8.40 3.90 2.68
N PHE A 150 -7.46 2.96 2.68
CA PHE A 150 -6.53 2.77 1.58
C PHE A 150 -6.67 1.35 1.04
N PHE A 151 -6.92 1.24 -0.25
CA PHE A 151 -7.05 -0.03 -0.96
C PHE A 151 -5.91 -0.17 -1.96
N ASN A 152 -5.25 -1.32 -1.98
CA ASN A 152 -4.21 -1.65 -2.95
C ASN A 152 -4.49 -2.99 -3.61
N LEU A 153 -4.42 -3.00 -4.93
CA LEU A 153 -4.71 -4.19 -5.73
C LEU A 153 -3.86 -4.22 -7.00
N HIS A 154 -3.75 -5.41 -7.60
CA HIS A 154 -3.15 -5.62 -8.90
C HIS A 154 -4.14 -6.39 -9.78
N MET A 155 -4.82 -5.69 -10.68
CA MET A 155 -5.84 -6.27 -11.55
C MET A 155 -5.26 -7.30 -12.52
N ASP A 156 -6.10 -8.21 -13.02
CA ASP A 156 -5.67 -9.20 -13.99
C ASP A 156 -5.27 -8.56 -15.33
N HIS A 157 -4.16 -9.02 -15.89
CA HIS A 157 -3.57 -8.44 -17.09
C HIS A 157 -4.24 -8.92 -18.39
N ILE A 158 -4.98 -10.05 -18.35
CA ILE A 158 -5.67 -10.64 -19.51
C ILE A 158 -7.19 -10.54 -19.38
N GLY A 159 -7.75 -10.99 -18.26
CA GLY A 159 -9.19 -11.09 -18.02
C GLY A 159 -9.90 -9.73 -18.06
N LYS A 160 -10.61 -9.43 -19.15
CA LYS A 160 -11.35 -8.17 -19.29
C LYS A 160 -12.56 -8.12 -18.35
N LYS A 161 -13.31 -9.22 -18.26
CA LYS A 161 -14.44 -9.36 -17.36
C LYS A 161 -13.97 -9.26 -15.91
N ALA A 162 -12.90 -9.98 -15.56
CA ALA A 162 -12.32 -9.93 -14.23
C ALA A 162 -11.96 -8.49 -13.79
N ARG A 163 -11.37 -7.66 -14.66
CA ARG A 163 -11.07 -6.26 -14.33
C ARG A 163 -12.32 -5.42 -14.08
N VAL A 164 -13.36 -5.62 -14.90
CA VAL A 164 -14.62 -4.86 -14.75
C VAL A 164 -15.33 -5.26 -13.46
N GLU A 165 -15.53 -6.55 -13.25
CA GLU A 165 -16.21 -7.07 -12.06
C GLU A 165 -15.45 -6.78 -10.76
N SER A 166 -14.11 -6.86 -10.80
CA SER A 166 -13.26 -6.49 -9.65
C SER A 166 -13.39 -5.02 -9.24
N ALA A 167 -13.82 -4.13 -10.14
CA ALA A 167 -14.03 -2.73 -9.84
C ALA A 167 -15.40 -2.46 -9.17
N TYR A 168 -16.31 -3.44 -9.20
CA TYR A 168 -17.61 -3.38 -8.52
C TYR A 168 -17.63 -4.08 -7.16
N LEU A 169 -16.57 -4.84 -6.86
CA LEU A 169 -16.44 -5.56 -5.61
C LEU A 169 -16.01 -4.65 -4.47
#